data_f2f176cac58b1844132f705c034ad043
#
_entry.id   f2f176cac58b1844132f705c034ad043
#
_cell.length_a   1.000
_cell.length_b   1.000
_cell.length_c   1.000
_cell.angle_alpha   90.00
_cell.angle_beta   90.00
_cell.angle_gamma   90.00
#
_symmetry.space_group_name_H-M   'P 1'
#
loop_
_entity.id
_entity.type
_entity.pdbx_description
1 polymer ?
#
loop_
_entity_poly.entity_id
_entity_poly.type
_entity_poly.pdbx_seq_one_letter_code
_entity_poly.pdbx_strand_id
1 'polypeptide(L)'
;MKVFMYLTASEEDRILIFEMDPQTGRLERRDTVDVQGRPAPLAVDPERRFLYVGRRDVPAISSFAIDPGTGGLSSVGTAPLEADPCYLATDRTGRFLLSAYYAAGKAGVHAIGQDGAVGSRPVEWIDTAPGAHSMQTDRSNSFAFVPHIGGRTGPNLILQFRFDENTGRLTPNSVPRVSPPVDGEGPRHFCFHPTRDILYFSNEQGCSVTGYNFNSSAGTLSAFQTVSTLPDGYEGTNS
;
A
#
# COMPACT_ATOMS: atom_id res chain seq x y z
N MET A 1 -20.63 0.80 -16.49
CA MET A 1 -20.18 1.46 -15.24
C MET A 1 -18.97 2.30 -15.61
N LYS A 2 -18.94 3.57 -15.21
CA LYS A 2 -17.78 4.45 -15.44
C LYS A 2 -16.61 3.98 -14.58
N VAL A 3 -15.41 4.08 -15.11
CA VAL A 3 -14.16 3.75 -14.39
C VAL A 3 -13.34 5.03 -14.29
N PHE A 4 -12.95 5.39 -13.08
CA PHE A 4 -12.12 6.56 -12.82
C PHE A 4 -10.74 6.16 -12.35
N MET A 5 -9.74 6.94 -12.74
CA MET A 5 -8.36 6.83 -12.33
C MET A 5 -7.93 8.14 -11.66
N TYR A 6 -7.30 8.02 -10.50
CA TYR A 6 -6.73 9.14 -9.76
C TYR A 6 -5.21 9.07 -9.83
N LEU A 7 -4.59 10.18 -10.18
CA LEU A 7 -3.14 10.31 -10.31
C LEU A 7 -2.67 11.49 -9.46
N THR A 8 -1.77 11.24 -8.51
CA THR A 8 -1.10 12.30 -7.77
C THR A 8 0.01 12.92 -8.61
N ALA A 9 -0.06 14.23 -8.82
CA ALA A 9 1.02 15.06 -9.36
C ALA A 9 1.70 15.75 -8.17
N SER A 10 2.61 15.02 -7.51
CA SER A 10 3.18 15.39 -6.20
C SER A 10 3.86 16.75 -6.20
N GLU A 11 4.64 17.07 -7.24
CA GLU A 11 5.35 18.35 -7.36
C GLU A 11 4.42 19.52 -7.69
N GLU A 12 3.18 19.22 -8.10
CA GLU A 12 2.16 20.22 -8.44
C GLU A 12 1.10 20.35 -7.36
N ASP A 13 1.23 19.63 -6.24
CA ASP A 13 0.27 19.63 -5.12
C ASP A 13 -1.17 19.33 -5.55
N ARG A 14 -1.38 18.34 -6.45
CA ARG A 14 -2.71 18.06 -6.98
C ARG A 14 -2.95 16.60 -7.32
N ILE A 15 -4.23 16.27 -7.44
CA ILE A 15 -4.73 15.00 -7.97
C ILE A 15 -5.40 15.27 -9.30
N LEU A 16 -5.01 14.52 -10.33
CA LEU A 16 -5.67 14.52 -11.64
C LEU A 16 -6.70 13.40 -11.67
N ILE A 17 -7.90 13.70 -12.15
CA ILE A 17 -9.00 12.76 -12.30
C ILE A 17 -9.22 12.45 -13.77
N PHE A 18 -9.17 11.15 -14.11
CA PHE A 18 -9.42 10.67 -15.46
C PHE A 18 -10.61 9.71 -15.47
N GLU A 19 -11.42 9.78 -16.51
CA GLU A 19 -12.35 8.72 -16.88
C GLU A 19 -11.65 7.78 -17.86
N MET A 20 -11.69 6.48 -17.60
CA MET A 20 -11.08 5.45 -18.43
C MET A 20 -12.16 4.71 -19.21
N ASP A 21 -11.98 4.60 -20.52
CA ASP A 21 -12.73 3.67 -21.35
C ASP A 21 -12.22 2.22 -21.08
N PRO A 22 -13.04 1.35 -20.47
CA PRO A 22 -12.59 0.00 -20.09
C PRO A 22 -12.36 -0.92 -21.29
N GLN A 23 -12.81 -0.57 -22.50
CA GLN A 23 -12.60 -1.37 -23.70
C GLN A 23 -11.28 -1.03 -24.39
N THR A 24 -10.91 0.24 -24.40
CA THR A 24 -9.74 0.73 -25.12
C THR A 24 -8.57 1.12 -24.20
N GLY A 25 -8.83 1.30 -22.90
CA GLY A 25 -7.86 1.85 -21.95
C GLY A 25 -7.61 3.36 -22.12
N ARG A 26 -8.33 4.03 -23.03
CA ARG A 26 -8.17 5.46 -23.26
C ARG A 26 -8.56 6.25 -22.01
N LEU A 27 -7.70 7.19 -21.64
CA LEU A 27 -7.91 8.10 -20.51
C LEU A 27 -8.34 9.48 -21.04
N GLU A 28 -9.37 10.03 -20.42
CA GLU A 28 -9.82 11.39 -20.64
C GLU A 28 -9.82 12.15 -19.32
N ARG A 29 -9.04 13.23 -19.25
CA ARG A 29 -8.98 14.06 -18.04
C ARG A 29 -10.32 14.75 -17.82
N ARG A 30 -10.86 14.62 -16.60
CA ARG A 30 -12.15 15.19 -16.21
C ARG A 30 -11.99 16.38 -15.29
N ASP A 31 -11.10 16.28 -14.31
CA ASP A 31 -10.97 17.32 -13.28
C ASP A 31 -9.58 17.30 -12.63
N THR A 32 -9.38 18.24 -11.71
CA THR A 32 -8.17 18.37 -10.89
C THR A 32 -8.57 18.87 -9.50
N VAL A 33 -7.98 18.29 -8.47
CA VAL A 33 -8.19 18.70 -7.08
C VAL A 33 -6.85 19.10 -6.46
N ASP A 34 -6.76 20.30 -5.90
CA ASP A 34 -5.56 20.76 -5.20
C ASP A 34 -5.46 20.08 -3.84
N VAL A 35 -4.29 19.52 -3.56
CA VAL A 35 -3.96 18.83 -2.29
C VAL A 35 -2.55 19.23 -1.89
N GLN A 36 -2.45 20.25 -1.04
CA GLN A 36 -1.17 20.80 -0.60
C GLN A 36 -0.37 19.80 0.25
N GLY A 37 0.96 19.78 0.12
CA GLY A 37 1.89 19.01 0.94
C GLY A 37 2.36 17.71 0.26
N ARG A 38 2.59 17.74 -1.04
CA ARG A 38 3.11 16.62 -1.86
C ARG A 38 2.28 15.34 -1.73
N PRO A 39 1.06 15.30 -2.30
CA PRO A 39 0.25 14.09 -2.32
C PRO A 39 1.00 12.96 -3.05
N ALA A 40 1.08 11.77 -2.47
CA ALA A 40 1.83 10.67 -3.07
C ALA A 40 1.06 9.33 -3.01
N PRO A 41 1.06 8.53 -1.91
CA PRO A 41 0.32 7.28 -1.92
C PRO A 41 -1.19 7.52 -1.91
N LEU A 42 -1.89 6.70 -2.68
CA LEU A 42 -3.36 6.68 -2.76
C LEU A 42 -3.90 5.31 -2.35
N ALA A 43 -5.05 5.32 -1.69
CA ALA A 43 -5.86 4.13 -1.46
C ALA A 43 -7.34 4.44 -1.69
N VAL A 44 -8.07 3.50 -2.29
CA VAL A 44 -9.53 3.56 -2.47
C VAL A 44 -10.16 2.51 -1.56
N ASP A 45 -11.27 2.85 -0.92
CA ASP A 45 -12.02 1.88 -0.10
C ASP A 45 -12.63 0.76 -0.97
N PRO A 46 -12.94 -0.42 -0.39
CA PRO A 46 -13.44 -1.56 -1.16
C PRO A 46 -14.75 -1.28 -1.91
N GLU A 47 -15.57 -0.37 -1.40
CA GLU A 47 -16.84 0.03 -2.01
C GLU A 47 -16.70 1.21 -3.00
N ARG A 48 -15.47 1.75 -3.16
CA ARG A 48 -15.14 2.86 -4.06
C ARG A 48 -15.90 4.15 -3.76
N ARG A 49 -16.18 4.39 -2.48
CA ARG A 49 -16.84 5.60 -2.00
C ARG A 49 -15.87 6.67 -1.54
N PHE A 50 -14.65 6.24 -1.12
CA PHE A 50 -13.66 7.12 -0.53
C PHE A 50 -12.27 6.91 -1.13
N LEU A 51 -11.55 8.03 -1.27
CA LEU A 51 -10.13 8.07 -1.65
C LEU A 51 -9.33 8.63 -0.47
N TYR A 52 -8.25 7.96 -0.11
CA TYR A 52 -7.29 8.37 0.91
C TYR A 52 -5.99 8.77 0.25
N VAL A 53 -5.44 9.90 0.68
CA VAL A 53 -4.26 10.52 0.07
C VAL A 53 -3.23 10.80 1.15
N GLY A 54 -2.08 10.15 1.06
CA GLY A 54 -0.93 10.44 1.92
C GLY A 54 -0.22 11.70 1.44
N ARG A 55 0.04 12.63 2.35
CA ARG A 55 0.81 13.86 2.10
C ARG A 55 2.18 13.73 2.77
N ARG A 56 3.24 14.13 2.06
CA ARG A 56 4.62 13.84 2.49
C ARG A 56 5.32 15.02 3.15
N ASP A 57 5.19 16.25 2.61
CA ASP A 57 5.87 17.43 3.16
C ASP A 57 5.21 17.95 4.43
N VAL A 58 3.89 17.78 4.52
CA VAL A 58 3.11 18.01 5.75
C VAL A 58 2.44 16.67 6.07
N PRO A 59 3.12 15.77 6.82
CA PRO A 59 2.65 14.41 7.01
C PRO A 59 1.21 14.34 7.48
N ALA A 60 0.33 13.83 6.64
CA ALA A 60 -1.10 13.71 6.91
C ALA A 60 -1.77 12.73 5.94
N ILE A 61 -2.98 12.30 6.27
CA ILE A 61 -3.91 11.61 5.37
C ILE A 61 -5.10 12.52 5.12
N SER A 62 -5.33 12.89 3.86
CA SER A 62 -6.56 13.56 3.44
C SER A 62 -7.55 12.52 2.93
N SER A 63 -8.79 12.60 3.40
CA SER A 63 -9.90 11.73 3.03
C SER A 63 -10.87 12.48 2.13
N PHE A 64 -11.29 11.85 1.03
CA PHE A 64 -12.23 12.41 0.06
C PHE A 64 -13.36 11.43 -0.22
N ALA A 65 -14.59 11.94 -0.30
CA ALA A 65 -15.72 11.20 -0.86
C ALA A 65 -15.64 11.25 -2.39
N ILE A 66 -15.92 10.12 -3.05
CA ILE A 66 -15.92 9.96 -4.50
C ILE A 66 -17.35 10.09 -5.02
N ASP A 67 -17.61 10.99 -5.95
CA ASP A 67 -18.86 11.01 -6.70
C ASP A 67 -18.84 9.87 -7.75
N PRO A 68 -19.73 8.88 -7.67
CA PRO A 68 -19.70 7.72 -8.57
C PRO A 68 -20.10 8.05 -10.01
N GLY A 69 -20.73 9.18 -10.27
CA GLY A 69 -21.15 9.62 -11.62
C GLY A 69 -20.08 10.39 -12.36
N THR A 70 -19.27 11.15 -11.64
CA THR A 70 -18.27 12.07 -12.23
C THR A 70 -16.84 11.73 -11.85
N GLY A 71 -16.60 10.92 -10.81
CA GLY A 71 -15.29 10.67 -10.21
C GLY A 71 -14.78 11.85 -9.37
N GLY A 72 -15.58 12.91 -9.22
CA GLY A 72 -15.23 14.11 -8.46
C GLY A 72 -14.95 13.81 -6.99
N LEU A 73 -14.07 14.60 -6.39
CA LEU A 73 -13.62 14.43 -5.00
C LEU A 73 -14.12 15.55 -4.12
N SER A 74 -14.75 15.20 -2.99
CA SER A 74 -15.17 16.15 -1.96
C SER A 74 -14.44 15.85 -0.66
N SER A 75 -13.76 16.84 -0.06
CA SER A 75 -13.01 16.65 1.18
C SER A 75 -13.93 16.22 2.33
N VAL A 76 -13.53 15.16 3.03
CA VAL A 76 -14.20 14.62 4.23
C VAL A 76 -13.43 15.00 5.49
N GLY A 77 -12.10 14.99 5.43
CA GLY A 77 -11.26 15.32 6.58
C GLY A 77 -9.78 15.14 6.31
N THR A 78 -8.98 15.55 7.29
CA THR A 78 -7.51 15.36 7.28
C THR A 78 -7.05 14.92 8.66
N ALA A 79 -6.30 13.83 8.72
CA ALA A 79 -5.66 13.31 9.92
C ALA A 79 -4.16 13.58 9.86
N PRO A 80 -3.57 14.28 10.86
CA PRO A 80 -2.12 14.47 10.93
C PRO A 80 -1.41 13.14 11.21
N LEU A 81 -0.18 13.02 10.70
CA LEU A 81 0.70 11.87 10.91
C LEU A 81 2.01 12.30 11.56
N GLU A 82 2.68 11.35 12.23
CA GLU A 82 4.00 11.56 12.83
C GLU A 82 5.15 11.48 11.82
N ALA A 83 4.92 10.85 10.65
CA ALA A 83 5.92 10.67 9.60
C ALA A 83 5.26 10.66 8.21
N ASP A 84 6.08 10.84 7.15
CA ASP A 84 5.63 10.83 5.76
C ASP A 84 5.29 9.40 5.30
N PRO A 85 4.03 9.14 4.87
CA PRO A 85 3.64 7.83 4.40
C PRO A 85 4.19 7.57 2.98
N CYS A 86 4.73 6.38 2.74
CA CYS A 86 5.10 5.92 1.40
C CYS A 86 4.06 4.97 0.78
N TYR A 87 3.15 4.44 1.59
CA TYR A 87 2.11 3.52 1.14
C TYR A 87 0.83 3.66 1.98
N LEU A 88 -0.31 3.52 1.32
CA LEU A 88 -1.63 3.40 1.93
C LEU A 88 -2.41 2.24 1.32
N ALA A 89 -3.19 1.54 2.13
CA ALA A 89 -4.22 0.59 1.70
C ALA A 89 -5.34 0.55 2.73
N THR A 90 -6.56 0.25 2.33
CA THR A 90 -7.60 -0.13 3.29
C THR A 90 -7.50 -1.62 3.63
N ASP A 91 -8.00 -2.00 4.80
CA ASP A 91 -8.33 -3.39 5.07
C ASP A 91 -9.48 -3.87 4.17
N ARG A 92 -9.81 -5.16 4.18
CA ARG A 92 -10.85 -5.73 3.29
C ARG A 92 -12.25 -5.24 3.60
N THR A 93 -12.49 -4.72 4.80
CA THR A 93 -13.80 -4.19 5.21
C THR A 93 -13.94 -2.68 4.99
N GLY A 94 -12.84 -1.97 4.72
CA GLY A 94 -12.82 -0.51 4.64
C GLY A 94 -12.96 0.19 6.00
N ARG A 95 -12.78 -0.54 7.11
CA ARG A 95 -12.85 0.02 8.46
C ARG A 95 -11.53 0.56 8.99
N PHE A 96 -10.43 0.13 8.37
CA PHE A 96 -9.09 0.53 8.77
C PHE A 96 -8.25 0.93 7.56
N LEU A 97 -7.45 1.97 7.73
CA LEU A 97 -6.42 2.39 6.80
C LEU A 97 -5.04 1.94 7.33
N LEU A 98 -4.36 1.17 6.50
CA LEU A 98 -3.02 0.63 6.72
C LEU A 98 -2.00 1.55 6.04
N SER A 99 -0.87 1.80 6.67
CA SER A 99 0.16 2.69 6.17
C SER A 99 1.57 2.19 6.46
N ALA A 100 2.51 2.47 5.56
CA ALA A 100 3.92 2.20 5.75
C ALA A 100 4.75 3.48 5.64
N TYR A 101 5.84 3.54 6.41
CA TYR A 101 6.70 4.71 6.56
C TYR A 101 8.16 4.33 6.37
N TYR A 102 8.68 4.58 5.18
CA TYR A 102 10.01 4.12 4.73
C TYR A 102 11.14 4.61 5.64
N ALA A 103 11.28 5.91 5.79
CA ALA A 103 12.38 6.52 6.55
C ALA A 103 12.21 6.31 8.07
N ALA A 104 10.97 6.37 8.56
CA ALA A 104 10.67 6.19 9.97
C ALA A 104 10.76 4.74 10.45
N GLY A 105 10.76 3.75 9.52
CA GLY A 105 10.76 2.33 9.87
C GLY A 105 9.54 1.91 10.67
N LYS A 106 8.37 2.39 10.26
CA LYS A 106 7.11 2.19 10.98
C LYS A 106 6.03 1.61 10.08
N ALA A 107 5.04 1.00 10.70
CA ALA A 107 3.75 0.69 10.09
C ALA A 107 2.63 1.20 11.00
N GLY A 108 1.54 1.69 10.40
CA GLY A 108 0.42 2.27 11.11
C GLY A 108 -0.92 1.70 10.68
N VAL A 109 -1.89 1.70 11.60
CA VAL A 109 -3.28 1.38 11.36
C VAL A 109 -4.14 2.48 11.96
N HIS A 110 -5.02 3.07 11.17
CA HIS A 110 -5.97 4.09 11.61
C HIS A 110 -7.40 3.61 11.38
N ALA A 111 -8.30 3.88 12.31
CA ALA A 111 -9.72 3.62 12.10
C ALA A 111 -10.30 4.59 11.06
N ILE A 112 -11.22 4.10 10.23
CA ILE A 112 -12.01 4.89 9.28
C ILE A 112 -13.42 5.03 9.87
N GLY A 113 -13.90 6.26 9.99
CA GLY A 113 -15.25 6.57 10.42
C GLY A 113 -16.30 6.19 9.38
N GLN A 114 -17.57 6.16 9.79
CA GLN A 114 -18.68 5.89 8.86
C GLN A 114 -18.84 6.95 7.77
N ASP A 115 -18.37 8.15 8.04
CA ASP A 115 -18.30 9.28 7.11
C ASP A 115 -17.09 9.21 6.16
N GLY A 116 -16.22 8.20 6.31
CA GLY A 116 -15.01 8.03 5.54
C GLY A 116 -13.81 8.81 6.07
N ALA A 117 -13.94 9.58 7.13
CA ALA A 117 -12.81 10.28 7.72
C ALA A 117 -11.87 9.31 8.46
N VAL A 118 -10.57 9.49 8.24
CA VAL A 118 -9.54 8.75 8.99
C VAL A 118 -9.35 9.37 10.36
N GLY A 119 -9.32 8.51 11.41
CA GLY A 119 -9.08 8.95 12.78
C GLY A 119 -7.69 9.57 12.97
N SER A 120 -7.59 10.66 13.73
CA SER A 120 -6.35 11.39 13.97
C SER A 120 -5.33 10.63 14.84
N ARG A 121 -5.77 9.63 15.58
CA ARG A 121 -4.92 8.78 16.40
C ARG A 121 -4.86 7.39 15.80
N PRO A 122 -3.66 6.82 15.58
CA PRO A 122 -3.54 5.46 15.10
C PRO A 122 -4.07 4.46 16.15
N VAL A 123 -4.69 3.40 15.68
CA VAL A 123 -4.99 2.20 16.49
C VAL A 123 -3.70 1.44 16.79
N GLU A 124 -2.82 1.39 15.79
CA GLU A 124 -1.47 0.83 15.89
C GLU A 124 -0.46 1.78 15.25
N TRP A 125 0.67 1.93 15.95
CA TRP A 125 1.86 2.63 15.47
C TRP A 125 3.07 1.82 15.92
N ILE A 126 3.51 0.91 15.07
CA ILE A 126 4.50 -0.10 15.44
C ILE A 126 5.86 0.18 14.81
N ASP A 127 6.91 -0.11 15.58
CA ASP A 127 8.27 -0.17 15.05
C ASP A 127 8.42 -1.42 14.19
N THR A 128 8.97 -1.24 13.00
CA THR A 128 9.31 -2.32 12.10
C THR A 128 10.81 -2.37 11.83
N ALA A 129 11.27 -1.67 10.83
CA ALA A 129 12.67 -1.39 10.49
C ALA A 129 12.70 -0.35 9.38
N PRO A 130 13.79 0.38 9.15
CA PRO A 130 13.96 1.23 7.98
C PRO A 130 13.69 0.45 6.69
N GLY A 131 13.04 1.09 5.73
CA GLY A 131 12.68 0.47 4.47
C GLY A 131 11.30 -0.15 4.41
N ALA A 132 10.44 -0.02 5.44
CA ALA A 132 9.03 -0.42 5.37
C ALA A 132 8.34 0.29 4.19
N HIS A 133 7.85 -0.46 3.19
CA HIS A 133 7.43 0.18 1.94
C HIS A 133 5.99 -0.06 1.53
N SER A 134 5.36 -1.13 1.96
CA SER A 134 3.94 -1.38 1.75
C SER A 134 3.33 -2.16 2.90
N MET A 135 1.99 -2.16 2.98
CA MET A 135 1.25 -2.94 3.96
C MET A 135 -0.14 -3.24 3.43
N GLN A 136 -0.51 -4.50 3.37
CA GLN A 136 -1.86 -4.96 2.98
C GLN A 136 -2.27 -6.16 3.82
N THR A 137 -3.60 -6.33 3.99
CA THR A 137 -4.16 -7.56 4.55
C THR A 137 -4.42 -8.60 3.47
N ASP A 138 -4.42 -9.87 3.87
CA ASP A 138 -4.84 -10.98 3.03
C ASP A 138 -6.35 -10.95 2.74
N ARG A 139 -6.83 -11.90 1.93
CA ARG A 139 -8.26 -11.96 1.55
C ARG A 139 -9.19 -12.24 2.71
N SER A 140 -8.72 -13.01 3.71
CA SER A 140 -9.50 -13.32 4.91
C SER A 140 -9.50 -12.18 5.91
N ASN A 141 -8.72 -11.12 5.66
CA ASN A 141 -8.51 -10.00 6.57
C ASN A 141 -7.92 -10.39 7.94
N SER A 142 -7.20 -11.52 7.97
CA SER A 142 -6.65 -12.10 9.21
C SER A 142 -5.15 -11.94 9.35
N PHE A 143 -4.45 -11.64 8.26
CA PHE A 143 -3.00 -11.49 8.21
C PHE A 143 -2.59 -10.23 7.45
N ALA A 144 -1.49 -9.61 7.88
CA ALA A 144 -0.90 -8.45 7.20
C ALA A 144 0.59 -8.66 6.98
N PHE A 145 1.11 -8.09 5.86
CA PHE A 145 2.50 -8.22 5.46
C PHE A 145 3.11 -6.84 5.26
N VAL A 146 4.35 -6.68 5.75
CA VAL A 146 5.13 -5.44 5.60
C VAL A 146 6.50 -5.78 5.05
N PRO A 147 6.73 -5.63 3.74
CA PRO A 147 8.04 -5.79 3.13
C PRO A 147 8.95 -4.59 3.41
N HIS A 148 10.25 -4.85 3.48
CA HIS A 148 11.29 -3.86 3.73
C HIS A 148 12.33 -3.90 2.62
N ILE A 149 12.50 -2.75 1.97
CA ILE A 149 13.60 -2.54 1.03
C ILE A 149 14.88 -2.39 1.85
N GLY A 150 15.70 -3.42 1.84
CA GLY A 150 16.87 -3.46 2.71
C GLY A 150 17.96 -2.48 2.33
N GLY A 151 18.05 -2.05 1.08
CA GLY A 151 19.23 -1.37 0.59
C GLY A 151 20.51 -2.18 0.91
N ARG A 152 21.65 -1.52 0.98
CA ARG A 152 22.89 -2.17 1.41
C ARG A 152 22.98 -2.42 2.92
N THR A 153 22.13 -1.78 3.73
CA THR A 153 22.22 -1.76 5.20
C THR A 153 20.94 -2.05 5.93
N GLY A 154 19.81 -2.16 5.22
CA GLY A 154 18.52 -2.45 5.80
C GLY A 154 18.18 -3.95 5.81
N PRO A 155 17.12 -4.32 6.52
CA PRO A 155 16.72 -5.71 6.62
C PRO A 155 15.96 -6.12 5.36
N ASN A 156 16.56 -6.94 4.53
CA ASN A 156 15.96 -7.61 3.39
C ASN A 156 14.94 -8.65 3.89
N LEU A 157 13.73 -8.22 4.27
CA LEU A 157 12.73 -9.09 4.89
C LEU A 157 11.28 -8.64 4.65
N ILE A 158 10.36 -9.57 4.92
CA ILE A 158 8.91 -9.33 4.98
C ILE A 158 8.45 -9.67 6.39
N LEU A 159 7.89 -8.71 7.12
CA LEU A 159 7.24 -8.96 8.40
C LEU A 159 5.85 -9.55 8.17
N GLN A 160 5.46 -10.48 9.03
CA GLN A 160 4.20 -11.19 9.00
C GLN A 160 3.45 -10.97 10.32
N PHE A 161 2.22 -10.47 10.23
CA PHE A 161 1.38 -10.16 11.37
C PHE A 161 0.05 -10.90 11.28
N ARG A 162 -0.54 -11.18 12.42
CA ARG A 162 -1.98 -11.40 12.54
C ARG A 162 -2.66 -10.04 12.63
N PHE A 163 -3.74 -9.90 11.91
CA PHE A 163 -4.59 -8.71 11.90
C PHE A 163 -5.94 -9.04 12.52
N ASP A 164 -6.35 -8.28 13.52
CA ASP A 164 -7.70 -8.38 14.07
C ASP A 164 -8.61 -7.37 13.36
N GLU A 165 -9.47 -7.85 12.48
CA GLU A 165 -10.38 -7.03 11.68
C GLU A 165 -11.43 -6.27 12.51
N ASN A 166 -11.65 -6.61 13.79
CA ASN A 166 -12.59 -5.93 14.65
C ASN A 166 -11.97 -4.75 15.38
N THR A 167 -10.69 -4.84 15.69
CA THR A 167 -9.98 -3.82 16.48
C THR A 167 -8.90 -3.08 15.71
N GLY A 168 -8.49 -3.57 14.52
CA GLY A 168 -7.36 -3.06 13.75
C GLY A 168 -5.98 -3.40 14.35
N ARG A 169 -5.93 -4.26 15.36
CA ARG A 169 -4.70 -4.61 16.08
C ARG A 169 -3.84 -5.56 15.26
N LEU A 170 -2.52 -5.35 15.41
CA LEU A 170 -1.48 -6.19 14.81
C LEU A 170 -0.72 -6.93 15.91
N THR A 171 -0.57 -8.24 15.74
CA THR A 171 0.31 -9.04 16.58
C THR A 171 1.29 -9.81 15.69
N PRO A 172 2.57 -9.93 16.07
CA PRO A 172 3.52 -10.75 15.32
C PRO A 172 2.97 -12.16 15.09
N ASN A 173 3.09 -12.67 13.87
CA ASN A 173 2.68 -14.05 13.58
C ASN A 173 3.63 -15.05 14.27
N SER A 174 3.24 -16.33 14.34
CA SER A 174 4.09 -17.42 14.89
C SER A 174 5.43 -17.54 14.14
N VAL A 175 5.44 -17.26 12.85
CA VAL A 175 6.64 -16.99 12.06
C VAL A 175 6.61 -15.48 11.72
N PRO A 176 7.29 -14.62 12.52
CA PRO A 176 7.09 -13.18 12.45
C PRO A 176 7.73 -12.52 11.20
N ARG A 177 8.61 -13.24 10.52
CA ARG A 177 9.32 -12.71 9.33
C ARG A 177 9.75 -13.82 8.38
N VAL A 178 9.92 -13.46 7.12
CA VAL A 178 10.56 -14.26 6.08
C VAL A 178 11.54 -13.38 5.29
N SER A 179 12.71 -13.93 4.95
CA SER A 179 13.65 -13.28 4.03
C SER A 179 13.42 -13.79 2.61
N PRO A 180 13.64 -12.97 1.57
CA PRO A 180 13.74 -13.45 0.21
C PRO A 180 14.83 -14.53 0.08
N PRO A 181 14.73 -15.43 -0.92
CA PRO A 181 15.71 -16.53 -1.09
C PRO A 181 17.11 -16.04 -1.50
N VAL A 182 17.22 -14.83 -2.01
CA VAL A 182 18.49 -14.20 -2.40
C VAL A 182 18.71 -12.97 -1.55
N ASP A 183 19.95 -12.75 -1.09
CA ASP A 183 20.32 -11.56 -0.34
C ASP A 183 20.27 -10.31 -1.22
N GLY A 184 19.81 -9.20 -0.64
CA GLY A 184 19.78 -7.90 -1.32
C GLY A 184 18.64 -7.74 -2.34
N GLU A 185 17.66 -8.63 -2.37
CA GLU A 185 16.48 -8.51 -3.25
C GLU A 185 15.67 -7.24 -2.99
N GLY A 186 15.44 -6.88 -1.73
CA GLY A 186 14.69 -5.69 -1.34
C GLY A 186 13.21 -5.74 -1.71
N PRO A 187 12.40 -6.59 -1.06
CA PRO A 187 10.97 -6.67 -1.33
C PRO A 187 10.29 -5.33 -1.02
N ARG A 188 9.50 -4.84 -1.99
CA ARG A 188 8.95 -3.48 -1.96
C ARG A 188 7.43 -3.44 -1.92
N HIS A 189 6.79 -3.81 -3.00
CA HIS A 189 5.35 -3.92 -3.13
C HIS A 189 4.96 -5.38 -3.38
N PHE A 190 3.70 -5.71 -3.12
CA PHE A 190 3.20 -7.05 -3.40
C PHE A 190 1.74 -7.03 -3.82
N CYS A 191 1.33 -8.10 -4.45
CA CYS A 191 -0.07 -8.36 -4.76
C CYS A 191 -0.41 -9.84 -4.53
N PHE A 192 -1.67 -10.08 -4.22
CA PHE A 192 -2.22 -11.44 -4.13
C PHE A 192 -2.62 -11.93 -5.53
N HIS A 193 -2.31 -13.19 -5.82
CA HIS A 193 -2.89 -13.84 -7.00
C HIS A 193 -4.43 -13.82 -6.89
N PRO A 194 -5.19 -13.51 -7.96
CA PRO A 194 -6.64 -13.31 -7.86
C PRO A 194 -7.44 -14.51 -7.34
N THR A 195 -6.97 -15.75 -7.49
CA THR A 195 -7.73 -16.97 -7.14
C THR A 195 -6.92 -18.03 -6.39
N ARG A 196 -5.60 -17.87 -6.24
CA ARG A 196 -4.73 -18.85 -5.58
C ARG A 196 -4.12 -18.24 -4.32
N ASP A 197 -3.69 -19.10 -3.40
CA ASP A 197 -2.93 -18.71 -2.22
C ASP A 197 -1.45 -18.48 -2.60
N ILE A 198 -1.23 -17.42 -3.37
CA ILE A 198 0.09 -16.99 -3.86
C ILE A 198 0.19 -15.48 -3.72
N LEU A 199 1.35 -14.99 -3.30
CA LEU A 199 1.74 -13.58 -3.32
C LEU A 199 2.94 -13.40 -4.25
N TYR A 200 2.97 -12.25 -4.92
CA TYR A 200 4.12 -11.81 -5.72
C TYR A 200 4.68 -10.52 -5.14
N PHE A 201 5.96 -10.52 -4.83
CA PHE A 201 6.68 -9.35 -4.34
C PHE A 201 7.60 -8.82 -5.43
N SER A 202 7.50 -7.52 -5.73
CA SER A 202 8.54 -6.83 -6.51
C SER A 202 9.75 -6.57 -5.63
N ASN A 203 10.93 -6.86 -6.14
CA ASN A 203 12.19 -6.69 -5.44
C ASN A 203 12.97 -5.54 -6.09
N GLU A 204 13.07 -4.40 -5.39
CA GLU A 204 13.64 -3.18 -5.96
C GLU A 204 15.13 -3.32 -6.27
N GLN A 205 15.93 -3.79 -5.31
CA GLN A 205 17.38 -3.93 -5.51
C GLN A 205 17.73 -5.13 -6.39
N GLY A 206 16.95 -6.21 -6.30
CA GLY A 206 17.17 -7.42 -7.09
C GLY A 206 16.67 -7.33 -8.54
N CYS A 207 15.93 -6.25 -8.88
CA CYS A 207 15.30 -6.10 -10.21
C CYS A 207 14.55 -7.38 -10.63
N SER A 208 13.76 -7.92 -9.71
CA SER A 208 13.13 -9.23 -9.84
C SER A 208 11.72 -9.25 -9.23
N VAL A 209 11.02 -10.35 -9.45
CA VAL A 209 9.77 -10.68 -8.75
C VAL A 209 9.92 -12.03 -8.09
N THR A 210 9.60 -12.12 -6.80
CA THR A 210 9.57 -13.38 -6.06
C THR A 210 8.14 -13.82 -5.80
N GLY A 211 7.80 -15.03 -6.20
CA GLY A 211 6.53 -15.70 -5.89
C GLY A 211 6.63 -16.50 -4.60
N TYR A 212 5.61 -16.36 -3.75
CA TYR A 212 5.48 -17.07 -2.47
C TYR A 212 4.16 -17.84 -2.43
N ASN A 213 4.23 -19.13 -2.02
CA ASN A 213 3.05 -19.83 -1.54
C ASN A 213 2.60 -19.21 -0.21
N PHE A 214 1.32 -18.98 -0.07
CA PHE A 214 0.70 -18.45 1.14
C PHE A 214 -0.08 -19.54 1.86
N ASN A 215 0.31 -19.85 3.09
CA ASN A 215 -0.49 -20.71 3.95
C ASN A 215 -1.58 -19.85 4.60
N SER A 216 -2.78 -19.86 4.05
CA SER A 216 -3.90 -19.03 4.50
C SER A 216 -4.43 -19.38 5.90
N SER A 217 -4.12 -20.56 6.44
CA SER A 217 -4.47 -20.92 7.81
C SER A 217 -3.44 -20.47 8.85
N ALA A 218 -2.16 -20.41 8.47
CA ALA A 218 -1.06 -20.01 9.36
C ALA A 218 -0.58 -18.56 9.14
N GLY A 219 -0.93 -17.93 8.00
CA GLY A 219 -0.48 -16.61 7.62
C GLY A 219 1.01 -16.55 7.28
N THR A 220 1.58 -17.64 6.73
CA THR A 220 3.01 -17.74 6.46
C THR A 220 3.32 -17.83 4.98
N LEU A 221 4.49 -17.31 4.59
CA LEU A 221 4.98 -17.28 3.22
C LEU A 221 6.14 -18.26 3.03
N SER A 222 6.18 -18.92 1.87
CA SER A 222 7.27 -19.79 1.44
C SER A 222 7.60 -19.52 -0.02
N ALA A 223 8.80 -18.98 -0.29
CA ALA A 223 9.23 -18.66 -1.65
C ALA A 223 9.32 -19.92 -2.53
N PHE A 224 8.88 -19.82 -3.79
CA PHE A 224 8.99 -20.92 -4.73
C PHE A 224 9.72 -20.56 -6.04
N GLN A 225 9.78 -19.26 -6.37
CA GLN A 225 10.43 -18.81 -7.60
C GLN A 225 10.84 -17.33 -7.49
N THR A 226 11.99 -16.98 -8.05
CA THR A 226 12.38 -15.59 -8.33
C THR A 226 12.69 -15.47 -9.82
N VAL A 227 12.16 -14.43 -10.47
CA VAL A 227 12.33 -14.17 -11.91
C VAL A 227 12.86 -12.75 -12.09
N SER A 228 13.91 -12.59 -12.90
CA SER A 228 14.41 -11.27 -13.30
C SER A 228 13.34 -10.49 -14.08
N THR A 229 13.28 -9.18 -13.85
CA THR A 229 12.48 -8.22 -14.64
C THR A 229 13.31 -7.51 -15.70
N LEU A 230 14.63 -7.79 -15.76
CA LEU A 230 15.53 -7.24 -16.76
C LEU A 230 15.56 -8.14 -17.99
N PRO A 231 15.66 -7.56 -19.19
CA PRO A 231 15.93 -8.33 -20.41
C PRO A 231 17.29 -9.07 -20.33
N ASP A 232 17.41 -10.17 -21.06
CA ASP A 232 18.68 -10.91 -21.14
C ASP A 232 19.81 -9.99 -21.63
N GLY A 233 20.94 -10.00 -20.92
CA GLY A 233 22.12 -9.21 -21.24
C GLY A 233 22.02 -7.71 -20.89
N TYR A 234 20.96 -7.28 -20.20
CA TYR A 234 20.87 -5.91 -19.72
C TYR A 234 21.64 -5.74 -18.39
N GLU A 235 22.59 -4.80 -18.35
CA GLU A 235 23.45 -4.55 -17.18
C GLU A 235 22.99 -3.38 -16.30
N GLY A 236 21.81 -2.81 -16.54
CA GLY A 236 21.22 -1.72 -15.75
C GLY A 236 20.40 -2.23 -14.56
N THR A 237 19.74 -1.28 -13.90
CA THR A 237 18.77 -1.54 -12.83
C THR A 237 17.40 -1.00 -13.22
N ASN A 238 16.35 -1.50 -12.61
CA ASN A 238 15.02 -0.90 -12.62
C ASN A 238 14.52 -0.73 -11.18
N SER A 239 13.58 0.16 -10.97
CA SER A 239 12.92 0.40 -9.69
C SER A 239 11.42 0.66 -9.88
#